data_52636256e2e057256b1fc594a77f8504
#
_entry.id   52636256e2e057256b1fc594a77f8504
#
_cell.length_a   1.000
_cell.length_b   1.000
_cell.length_c   1.000
_cell.angle_alpha   90.00
_cell.angle_beta   90.00
_cell.angle_gamma   90.00
#
_symmetry.space_group_name_H-M   'P 1'
#
loop_
_entity.id
_entity.type
_entity.pdbx_description
1 polymer ?
#
loop_
_entity_poly.entity_id
_entity_poly.type
_entity_poly.pdbx_seq_one_letter_code
_entity_poly.pdbx_strand_id
1 'polypeptide(L)'
;MGKEERKSVDVWWTRLGCLLADTAVMAVAYFTAFLLRFDFHEPFWGWRLVSVSFISVWLVQSVALEIMGCSRVLWRYVSIGDAPRFVGAIGISTVVLVLLRVFFPDYHGMRPPYSIAFFNSFLATGGLLGARLLWRLAIEGGGFAGMGKGGAGRLRRVLLVGAGSAGDMVARELRRQGQRRQTVMGFLDDDQTKLHVRIQGFPVLGRLDELPTVARKYAIDEVIISMARVSREVIRRVVRLCEQVPVPVRIVPGYYELIEGSLTASKIRDVDVADLLGRAETRLDEQAVLDMLGGKRVLVTGAGGSIGSELARQILRSGPEHLVLVERSENALYEIDREIRRLGLSSPVTALLADVGDRRRMAEIFEVHKPEIVMHAAAHKHVPLMEQNPVEAIKNNVLATRVLGEVVIEYGVERFVFISTDKAVNPVSVMGLTKRLAEIALQELNRQGRTLFSAVRFGNVLDSSGSVVPLFRAQIRKGEAVTVTHPEMKRYFMTISEAVSLVLQAATLAKGGEIFVLDMGEPVKILELAEEMIALSGLRPHEDVPIVFTGIRPGEKLFEELDVSERSAYKTGHARIFVNKIREEDSVRVNTILADCRRLTEGELPIVDVRTWLHSLVDDQSSLKLDSQ
;
A
#
# COMPACT_ATOMS: atom_id res chain seq x y z
N MET A 1 -31.85 5.24 26.04
CA MET A 1 -31.10 3.98 26.12
C MET A 1 -29.95 4.06 25.13
N GLY A 2 -28.71 4.19 25.63
CA GLY A 2 -27.51 4.43 24.83
C GLY A 2 -27.07 3.17 24.08
N LYS A 3 -26.25 3.32 23.02
CA LYS A 3 -25.69 2.22 22.21
C LYS A 3 -24.95 1.13 23.03
N GLU A 4 -24.45 1.47 24.21
CA GLU A 4 -23.79 0.52 25.12
C GLU A 4 -24.78 -0.37 25.87
N GLU A 5 -25.94 0.15 26.28
CA GLU A 5 -26.98 -0.67 26.93
C GLU A 5 -27.60 -1.69 25.98
N ARG A 6 -27.80 -1.35 24.70
CA ARG A 6 -28.24 -2.31 23.68
C ARG A 6 -27.23 -3.45 23.46
N LYS A 7 -25.93 -3.16 23.43
CA LYS A 7 -24.89 -4.20 23.28
C LYS A 7 -24.86 -5.16 24.49
N SER A 8 -25.08 -4.68 25.70
CA SER A 8 -25.07 -5.52 26.89
C SER A 8 -26.30 -6.47 26.94
N VAL A 9 -27.46 -5.98 26.49
CA VAL A 9 -28.69 -6.77 26.41
C VAL A 9 -28.60 -7.89 25.38
N ASP A 10 -28.02 -7.61 24.18
CA ASP A 10 -27.83 -8.62 23.12
C ASP A 10 -26.86 -9.74 23.54
N VAL A 11 -25.82 -9.42 24.30
CA VAL A 11 -24.87 -10.40 24.85
C VAL A 11 -25.51 -11.29 25.88
N TRP A 12 -26.42 -10.74 26.70
CA TRP A 12 -27.14 -11.49 27.75
C TRP A 12 -28.12 -12.52 27.15
N TRP A 13 -28.89 -12.09 26.15
CA TRP A 13 -29.83 -13.00 25.45
C TRP A 13 -29.10 -14.11 24.70
N THR A 14 -27.95 -13.85 24.13
CA THR A 14 -27.14 -14.87 23.44
C THR A 14 -26.58 -15.91 24.42
N ARG A 15 -26.15 -15.51 25.60
CA ARG A 15 -25.68 -16.42 26.65
C ARG A 15 -26.79 -17.28 27.21
N LEU A 16 -27.93 -16.68 27.45
CA LEU A 16 -29.12 -17.42 27.93
C LEU A 16 -29.56 -18.47 26.90
N GLY A 17 -29.58 -18.15 25.63
CA GLY A 17 -29.88 -19.09 24.55
C GLY A 17 -28.91 -20.28 24.51
N CYS A 18 -27.59 -20.03 24.67
CA CYS A 18 -26.60 -21.11 24.75
C CYS A 18 -26.80 -22.02 25.98
N LEU A 19 -27.09 -21.44 27.13
CA LEU A 19 -27.38 -22.22 28.37
C LEU A 19 -28.62 -23.09 28.23
N LEU A 20 -29.66 -22.56 27.64
CA LEU A 20 -30.92 -23.34 27.39
C LEU A 20 -30.66 -24.49 26.41
N ALA A 21 -29.89 -24.26 25.36
CA ALA A 21 -29.54 -25.30 24.41
C ALA A 21 -28.64 -26.39 25.04
N ASP A 22 -27.65 -26.02 25.84
CA ASP A 22 -26.80 -26.96 26.57
C ASP A 22 -27.62 -27.79 27.56
N THR A 23 -28.55 -27.15 28.28
CA THR A 23 -29.50 -27.82 29.18
C THR A 23 -30.39 -28.84 28.44
N ALA A 24 -30.89 -28.46 27.27
CA ALA A 24 -31.72 -29.37 26.45
C ALA A 24 -30.91 -30.61 26.00
N VAL A 25 -29.63 -30.39 25.55
CA VAL A 25 -28.76 -31.50 25.15
C VAL A 25 -28.46 -32.42 26.34
N MET A 26 -28.16 -31.87 27.51
CA MET A 26 -27.92 -32.66 28.74
C MET A 26 -29.17 -33.44 29.18
N ALA A 27 -30.35 -32.83 29.08
CA ALA A 27 -31.61 -33.50 29.37
C ALA A 27 -31.84 -34.68 28.42
N VAL A 28 -31.72 -34.47 27.12
CA VAL A 28 -31.84 -35.54 26.11
C VAL A 28 -30.87 -36.68 26.41
N ALA A 29 -29.59 -36.34 26.66
CA ALA A 29 -28.57 -37.35 26.98
C ALA A 29 -28.93 -38.18 28.22
N TYR A 30 -29.39 -37.49 29.27
CA TYR A 30 -29.76 -38.15 30.54
C TYR A 30 -30.96 -39.09 30.41
N PHE A 31 -32.06 -38.60 29.84
CA PHE A 31 -33.24 -39.43 29.65
C PHE A 31 -32.99 -40.57 28.66
N THR A 32 -32.21 -40.37 27.62
CA THR A 32 -31.79 -41.42 26.70
C THR A 32 -30.95 -42.49 27.42
N ALA A 33 -30.03 -42.11 28.33
CA ALA A 33 -29.28 -43.05 29.14
C ALA A 33 -30.18 -43.96 30.01
N PHE A 34 -31.25 -43.40 30.55
CA PHE A 34 -32.25 -44.18 31.28
C PHE A 34 -33.02 -45.12 30.36
N LEU A 35 -33.54 -44.64 29.24
CA LEU A 35 -34.26 -45.44 28.26
C LEU A 35 -33.44 -46.65 27.78
N LEU A 36 -32.16 -46.42 27.45
CA LEU A 36 -31.22 -47.46 27.02
C LEU A 36 -30.94 -48.47 28.14
N ARG A 37 -30.89 -48.02 29.41
CA ARG A 37 -30.62 -48.92 30.54
C ARG A 37 -31.76 -49.83 30.89
N PHE A 38 -33.00 -49.40 30.68
CA PHE A 38 -34.22 -50.11 31.03
C PHE A 38 -34.96 -50.61 29.79
N ASP A 39 -34.31 -50.77 28.67
CA ASP A 39 -34.87 -51.29 27.42
C ASP A 39 -36.17 -50.62 27.03
N PHE A 40 -36.27 -49.30 27.20
CA PHE A 40 -37.43 -48.46 26.97
C PHE A 40 -38.64 -48.74 27.89
N HIS A 41 -38.46 -49.52 28.99
CA HIS A 41 -39.52 -49.74 30.02
C HIS A 41 -39.40 -48.71 31.15
N GLU A 42 -40.52 -48.53 31.86
CA GLU A 42 -40.55 -47.63 33.01
C GLU A 42 -39.60 -48.14 34.13
N PRO A 43 -38.74 -47.31 34.72
CA PRO A 43 -37.94 -47.69 35.87
C PRO A 43 -38.83 -48.04 37.06
N PHE A 44 -38.49 -49.07 37.84
CA PHE A 44 -39.26 -49.55 38.97
C PHE A 44 -39.50 -48.50 40.07
N TRP A 45 -38.73 -47.41 40.10
CA TRP A 45 -38.94 -46.26 41.01
C TRP A 45 -39.74 -45.12 40.39
N GLY A 46 -40.15 -45.21 39.15
CA GLY A 46 -41.03 -44.26 38.46
C GLY A 46 -40.29 -43.02 37.92
N TRP A 47 -40.90 -42.39 36.89
CA TRP A 47 -40.35 -41.21 36.21
C TRP A 47 -40.15 -39.97 37.11
N ARG A 48 -40.91 -39.84 38.22
CA ARG A 48 -40.76 -38.73 39.18
C ARG A 48 -39.34 -38.68 39.81
N LEU A 49 -38.83 -39.85 40.25
CA LEU A 49 -37.49 -39.96 40.84
C LEU A 49 -36.39 -39.76 39.80
N VAL A 50 -36.61 -40.18 38.56
CA VAL A 50 -35.71 -39.93 37.42
C VAL A 50 -35.56 -38.41 37.17
N SER A 51 -36.67 -37.66 37.18
CA SER A 51 -36.65 -36.20 36.98
C SER A 51 -35.96 -35.47 38.13
N VAL A 52 -36.13 -35.90 39.38
CA VAL A 52 -35.42 -35.32 40.53
C VAL A 52 -33.90 -35.59 40.43
N SER A 53 -33.50 -36.80 40.06
CA SER A 53 -32.09 -37.13 39.89
C SER A 53 -31.44 -36.41 38.69
N PHE A 54 -32.22 -36.08 37.66
CA PHE A 54 -31.75 -35.20 36.58
C PHE A 54 -31.29 -33.82 37.09
N ILE A 55 -32.05 -33.19 37.98
CA ILE A 55 -31.71 -31.88 38.52
C ILE A 55 -30.34 -31.91 39.19
N SER A 56 -30.03 -32.96 39.97
CA SER A 56 -28.72 -33.12 40.61
C SER A 56 -27.58 -33.29 39.59
N VAL A 57 -27.80 -34.13 38.58
CA VAL A 57 -26.82 -34.35 37.51
C VAL A 57 -26.61 -33.08 36.70
N TRP A 58 -27.67 -32.38 36.31
CA TRP A 58 -27.62 -31.12 35.59
C TRP A 58 -26.86 -30.05 36.37
N LEU A 59 -27.10 -29.93 37.68
CA LEU A 59 -26.39 -28.94 38.51
C LEU A 59 -24.88 -29.22 38.54
N VAL A 60 -24.49 -30.48 38.79
CA VAL A 60 -23.07 -30.86 38.84
C VAL A 60 -22.39 -30.66 37.48
N GLN A 61 -23.06 -31.04 36.40
CA GLN A 61 -22.52 -30.86 35.04
C GLN A 61 -22.42 -29.36 34.65
N SER A 62 -23.42 -28.55 34.98
CA SER A 62 -23.43 -27.12 34.70
C SER A 62 -22.32 -26.40 35.45
N VAL A 63 -22.10 -26.74 36.73
CA VAL A 63 -20.99 -26.19 37.54
C VAL A 63 -19.64 -26.59 36.95
N ALA A 64 -19.46 -27.84 36.54
CA ALA A 64 -18.24 -28.33 35.93
C ALA A 64 -17.93 -27.62 34.56
N LEU A 65 -18.97 -27.41 33.75
CA LEU A 65 -18.84 -26.65 32.48
C LEU A 65 -18.49 -25.18 32.73
N GLU A 66 -18.99 -24.55 33.79
CA GLU A 66 -18.64 -23.18 34.15
C GLU A 66 -17.19 -23.08 34.64
N ILE A 67 -16.76 -23.99 35.53
CA ILE A 67 -15.37 -24.03 36.06
C ILE A 67 -14.36 -24.21 34.93
N MET A 68 -14.65 -25.08 33.97
CA MET A 68 -13.78 -25.31 32.80
C MET A 68 -13.93 -24.25 31.72
N GLY A 69 -14.76 -23.20 31.95
CA GLY A 69 -14.97 -22.09 31.04
C GLY A 69 -15.70 -22.41 29.75
N CYS A 70 -16.37 -23.58 29.66
CA CYS A 70 -17.08 -24.03 28.48
C CYS A 70 -18.33 -23.16 28.17
N SER A 71 -18.94 -22.57 29.16
CA SER A 71 -20.09 -21.65 29.05
C SER A 71 -19.72 -20.28 28.48
N ARG A 72 -18.43 -19.91 28.56
CA ARG A 72 -17.92 -18.64 27.99
C ARG A 72 -17.64 -18.72 26.48
N VAL A 73 -17.62 -19.94 25.92
CA VAL A 73 -17.41 -20.17 24.50
C VAL A 73 -18.76 -20.15 23.76
N LEU A 74 -18.99 -19.10 22.99
CA LEU A 74 -20.20 -19.01 22.16
C LEU A 74 -20.22 -20.13 21.11
N TRP A 75 -21.37 -20.78 20.88
CA TRP A 75 -21.55 -21.89 19.94
C TRP A 75 -20.96 -21.63 18.54
N ARG A 76 -20.97 -20.37 18.12
CA ARG A 76 -20.43 -19.94 16.81
C ARG A 76 -18.90 -20.04 16.68
N TYR A 77 -18.17 -20.03 17.79
CA TYR A 77 -16.69 -19.92 17.78
C TYR A 77 -16.00 -21.17 18.33
N VAL A 78 -16.72 -22.24 18.58
CA VAL A 78 -16.13 -23.50 19.09
C VAL A 78 -15.17 -24.09 18.06
N SER A 79 -13.95 -24.39 18.50
CA SER A 79 -12.91 -25.05 17.71
C SER A 79 -12.67 -26.49 18.18
N ILE A 80 -12.00 -27.30 17.33
CA ILE A 80 -11.56 -28.65 17.74
C ILE A 80 -10.65 -28.58 18.98
N GLY A 81 -9.91 -27.48 19.16
CA GLY A 81 -9.08 -27.25 20.35
C GLY A 81 -9.85 -27.07 21.67
N ASP A 82 -11.18 -26.84 21.62
CA ASP A 82 -12.01 -26.72 22.82
C ASP A 82 -12.58 -28.07 23.30
N ALA A 83 -12.55 -29.09 22.44
CA ALA A 83 -13.09 -30.42 22.77
C ALA A 83 -12.51 -31.02 24.07
N PRO A 84 -11.18 -30.93 24.37
CA PRO A 84 -10.63 -31.44 25.63
C PRO A 84 -11.24 -30.79 26.88
N ARG A 85 -11.68 -29.52 26.81
CA ARG A 85 -12.34 -28.83 27.94
C ARG A 85 -13.72 -29.42 28.24
N PHE A 86 -14.50 -29.72 27.20
CA PHE A 86 -15.83 -30.38 27.37
C PHE A 86 -15.68 -31.80 27.91
N VAL A 87 -14.75 -32.58 27.36
CA VAL A 87 -14.43 -33.93 27.85
C VAL A 87 -14.00 -33.88 29.32
N GLY A 88 -13.13 -32.93 29.67
CA GLY A 88 -12.65 -32.73 31.03
C GLY A 88 -13.79 -32.31 32.00
N ALA A 89 -14.66 -31.38 31.59
CA ALA A 89 -15.78 -30.92 32.40
C ALA A 89 -16.74 -32.06 32.72
N ILE A 90 -17.17 -32.82 31.70
CA ILE A 90 -18.08 -33.96 31.88
C ILE A 90 -17.38 -35.09 32.64
N GLY A 91 -16.07 -35.35 32.42
CA GLY A 91 -15.29 -36.31 33.18
C GLY A 91 -15.22 -35.96 34.68
N ILE A 92 -14.92 -34.70 35.03
CA ILE A 92 -14.92 -34.21 36.42
C ILE A 92 -16.33 -34.38 37.04
N SER A 93 -17.37 -33.96 36.32
CA SER A 93 -18.77 -34.12 36.84
C SER A 93 -19.13 -35.57 37.11
N THR A 94 -18.68 -36.49 36.26
CA THR A 94 -18.90 -37.94 36.44
C THR A 94 -18.19 -38.45 37.71
N VAL A 95 -16.93 -38.06 37.92
CA VAL A 95 -16.19 -38.40 39.14
C VAL A 95 -16.93 -37.88 40.38
N VAL A 96 -17.38 -36.62 40.36
CA VAL A 96 -18.15 -36.02 41.46
C VAL A 96 -19.43 -36.79 41.74
N LEU A 97 -20.19 -37.15 40.70
CA LEU A 97 -21.43 -37.94 40.86
C LEU A 97 -21.17 -39.33 41.42
N VAL A 98 -20.09 -39.99 41.02
CA VAL A 98 -19.65 -41.30 41.57
C VAL A 98 -19.26 -41.14 43.04
N LEU A 99 -18.47 -40.12 43.40
CA LEU A 99 -18.09 -39.85 44.79
C LEU A 99 -19.29 -39.52 45.68
N LEU A 100 -20.20 -38.68 45.22
CA LEU A 100 -21.46 -38.39 45.92
C LEU A 100 -22.26 -39.67 46.19
N ARG A 101 -22.24 -40.61 45.28
CA ARG A 101 -22.91 -41.90 45.47
C ARG A 101 -22.19 -42.80 46.48
N VAL A 102 -20.88 -42.78 46.56
CA VAL A 102 -20.09 -43.59 47.52
C VAL A 102 -20.23 -43.03 48.94
N PHE A 103 -20.09 -41.72 49.11
CA PHE A 103 -20.05 -41.11 50.46
C PHE A 103 -21.40 -40.85 51.10
N PHE A 104 -22.49 -40.79 50.30
CA PHE A 104 -23.84 -40.55 50.83
C PHE A 104 -24.83 -41.67 50.44
N PRO A 105 -24.75 -42.88 51.01
CA PRO A 105 -25.52 -44.04 50.60
C PRO A 105 -27.04 -43.95 50.80
N ASP A 106 -27.54 -43.16 51.72
CA ASP A 106 -28.95 -43.14 52.14
C ASP A 106 -29.88 -42.21 51.32
N TYR A 107 -29.33 -41.41 50.39
CA TYR A 107 -30.13 -40.51 49.55
C TYR A 107 -30.56 -41.14 48.22
N HIS A 108 -31.48 -42.12 48.26
CA HIS A 108 -31.91 -42.95 47.11
C HIS A 108 -32.52 -42.16 45.93
N GLY A 109 -33.17 -41.03 46.19
CA GLY A 109 -33.84 -40.21 45.16
C GLY A 109 -32.98 -39.27 44.33
N MET A 110 -31.71 -39.01 44.71
CA MET A 110 -30.85 -37.99 44.07
C MET A 110 -29.70 -38.57 43.27
N ARG A 111 -29.63 -39.90 43.04
CA ARG A 111 -28.42 -40.54 42.51
C ARG A 111 -28.73 -41.46 41.34
N PRO A 112 -28.17 -41.17 40.17
CA PRO A 112 -28.25 -42.12 39.08
C PRO A 112 -27.44 -43.38 39.38
N PRO A 113 -27.86 -44.56 38.93
CA PRO A 113 -27.04 -45.77 38.89
C PRO A 113 -25.72 -45.52 38.17
N TYR A 114 -24.63 -46.19 38.56
CA TYR A 114 -23.30 -46.01 37.96
C TYR A 114 -23.35 -46.13 36.42
N SER A 115 -24.06 -47.16 35.90
CA SER A 115 -24.22 -47.34 34.46
C SER A 115 -24.81 -46.11 33.77
N ILE A 116 -25.84 -45.48 34.41
CA ILE A 116 -26.49 -44.28 33.87
C ILE A 116 -25.52 -43.07 33.92
N ALA A 117 -24.74 -42.92 34.99
CA ALA A 117 -23.73 -41.86 35.08
C ALA A 117 -22.71 -41.94 33.94
N PHE A 118 -22.23 -43.17 33.63
CA PHE A 118 -21.27 -43.37 32.52
C PHE A 118 -21.91 -43.18 31.14
N PHE A 119 -23.11 -43.78 30.90
CA PHE A 119 -23.82 -43.60 29.63
C PHE A 119 -24.18 -42.14 29.38
N ASN A 120 -24.69 -41.45 30.41
CA ASN A 120 -24.97 -40.01 30.31
C ASN A 120 -23.73 -39.19 29.98
N SER A 121 -22.56 -39.51 30.59
CA SER A 121 -21.30 -38.80 30.29
C SER A 121 -20.89 -38.93 28.83
N PHE A 122 -21.00 -40.13 28.27
CA PHE A 122 -20.73 -40.38 26.88
C PHE A 122 -21.70 -39.63 25.95
N LEU A 123 -23.00 -39.74 26.21
CA LEU A 123 -24.05 -39.10 25.42
C LEU A 123 -24.04 -37.57 25.57
N ALA A 124 -23.79 -37.04 26.76
CA ALA A 124 -23.71 -35.60 26.98
C ALA A 124 -22.47 -34.99 26.28
N THR A 125 -21.30 -35.65 26.35
CA THR A 125 -20.11 -35.22 25.65
C THR A 125 -20.34 -35.20 24.13
N GLY A 126 -20.84 -36.32 23.58
CA GLY A 126 -21.13 -36.44 22.15
C GLY A 126 -22.20 -35.45 21.69
N GLY A 127 -23.26 -35.28 22.50
CA GLY A 127 -24.33 -34.35 22.23
C GLY A 127 -23.88 -32.88 22.24
N LEU A 128 -23.12 -32.46 23.28
CA LEU A 128 -22.61 -31.09 23.39
C LEU A 128 -21.64 -30.74 22.29
N LEU A 129 -20.72 -31.62 21.92
CA LEU A 129 -19.78 -31.41 20.82
C LEU A 129 -20.49 -31.54 19.48
N GLY A 130 -21.33 -32.54 19.29
CA GLY A 130 -22.08 -32.78 18.05
C GLY A 130 -23.04 -31.65 17.71
N ALA A 131 -23.84 -31.16 18.68
CA ALA A 131 -24.75 -30.04 18.48
C ALA A 131 -24.00 -28.77 18.04
N ARG A 132 -22.85 -28.47 18.65
CA ARG A 132 -21.99 -27.34 18.25
C ARG A 132 -21.40 -27.51 16.88
N LEU A 133 -20.94 -28.71 16.56
CA LEU A 133 -20.41 -29.02 15.23
C LEU A 133 -21.50 -28.90 14.15
N LEU A 134 -22.66 -29.45 14.39
CA LEU A 134 -23.82 -29.36 13.49
C LEU A 134 -24.27 -27.90 13.30
N TRP A 135 -24.36 -27.14 14.39
CA TRP A 135 -24.67 -25.70 14.33
C TRP A 135 -23.66 -24.92 13.52
N ARG A 136 -22.37 -25.22 13.72
CA ARG A 136 -21.28 -24.63 12.94
C ARG A 136 -21.39 -25.02 11.46
N LEU A 137 -21.59 -26.28 11.14
CA LEU A 137 -21.80 -26.76 9.76
C LEU A 137 -23.04 -26.14 9.11
N ALA A 138 -24.13 -25.93 9.86
CA ALA A 138 -25.33 -25.26 9.36
C ALA A 138 -25.11 -23.77 9.05
N ILE A 139 -24.28 -23.08 9.85
CA ILE A 139 -23.94 -21.66 9.64
C ILE A 139 -22.82 -21.49 8.60
N GLU A 140 -21.79 -22.33 8.65
CA GLU A 140 -20.67 -22.31 7.68
C GLU A 140 -21.03 -22.97 6.35
N GLY A 141 -21.91 -23.96 6.41
CA GLY A 141 -22.40 -24.72 5.26
C GLY A 141 -23.54 -24.08 4.50
N GLY A 142 -23.88 -22.80 4.68
CA GLY A 142 -24.86 -21.92 3.99
C GLY A 142 -25.72 -22.45 2.82
N GLY A 143 -26.16 -23.71 2.87
CA GLY A 143 -26.76 -24.43 1.76
C GLY A 143 -28.26 -24.82 1.91
N PHE A 144 -29.00 -24.38 2.95
CA PHE A 144 -30.42 -24.80 3.02
C PHE A 144 -31.45 -23.78 3.51
N ALA A 145 -31.07 -22.52 3.86
CA ALA A 145 -32.06 -21.52 4.29
C ALA A 145 -31.71 -20.09 3.97
N GLY A 146 -31.37 -19.80 2.73
CA GLY A 146 -31.06 -18.44 2.19
C GLY A 146 -31.98 -18.03 1.05
N MET A 147 -33.16 -18.55 0.90
CA MET A 147 -34.22 -18.01 0.03
C MET A 147 -35.10 -17.05 0.84
N GLY A 148 -34.55 -15.86 1.15
CA GLY A 148 -35.24 -14.82 1.88
C GLY A 148 -34.69 -13.44 1.48
N LYS A 149 -35.24 -12.85 0.41
CA LYS A 149 -35.35 -11.40 0.08
C LYS A 149 -34.25 -10.48 0.58
N GLY A 150 -33.23 -10.29 -0.30
CA GLY A 150 -32.31 -9.18 -0.23
C GLY A 150 -31.48 -9.17 -1.52
N GLY A 151 -31.71 -8.23 -2.42
CA GLY A 151 -31.08 -7.92 -3.71
C GLY A 151 -30.16 -8.98 -4.32
N ALA A 152 -30.58 -9.67 -5.35
CA ALA A 152 -29.82 -10.66 -6.10
C ALA A 152 -28.66 -10.00 -6.89
N GLY A 153 -27.59 -9.62 -6.21
CA GLY A 153 -26.31 -9.38 -6.85
C GLY A 153 -25.68 -10.74 -7.18
N ARG A 154 -25.45 -11.03 -8.48
CA ARG A 154 -24.72 -12.20 -8.95
C ARG A 154 -23.38 -12.32 -8.20
N LEU A 155 -23.13 -13.46 -7.52
CA LEU A 155 -21.85 -13.73 -6.87
C LEU A 155 -20.72 -13.67 -7.90
N ARG A 156 -19.71 -12.81 -7.69
CA ARG A 156 -18.54 -12.75 -8.57
C ARG A 156 -17.67 -13.99 -8.41
N ARG A 157 -17.40 -14.67 -9.50
CA ARG A 157 -16.54 -15.85 -9.57
C ARG A 157 -15.09 -15.41 -9.71
N VAL A 158 -14.26 -15.73 -8.72
CA VAL A 158 -12.88 -15.30 -8.61
C VAL A 158 -11.94 -16.45 -8.93
N LEU A 159 -10.94 -16.20 -9.77
CA LEU A 159 -9.82 -17.08 -10.04
C LEU A 159 -8.55 -16.50 -9.40
N LEU A 160 -7.85 -17.31 -8.60
CA LEU A 160 -6.62 -16.90 -7.95
C LEU A 160 -5.41 -17.36 -8.78
N VAL A 161 -4.46 -16.45 -9.05
CA VAL A 161 -3.21 -16.74 -9.73
C VAL A 161 -2.09 -16.78 -8.69
N GLY A 162 -1.52 -17.99 -8.51
CA GLY A 162 -0.55 -18.30 -7.46
C GLY A 162 -1.14 -19.10 -6.30
N ALA A 163 -0.77 -20.38 -6.23
CA ALA A 163 -1.18 -21.36 -5.25
C ALA A 163 -0.11 -21.53 -4.15
N GLY A 164 0.54 -20.45 -3.74
CA GLY A 164 1.51 -20.36 -2.66
C GLY A 164 0.90 -19.91 -1.34
N SER A 165 1.76 -19.52 -0.38
CA SER A 165 1.34 -19.04 0.95
C SER A 165 0.41 -17.81 0.89
N ALA A 166 0.68 -16.86 -0.01
CA ALA A 166 -0.17 -15.70 -0.22
C ALA A 166 -1.54 -16.10 -0.79
N GLY A 167 -1.57 -17.03 -1.76
CA GLY A 167 -2.83 -17.57 -2.31
C GLY A 167 -3.66 -18.30 -1.27
N ASP A 168 -3.02 -19.11 -0.41
CA ASP A 168 -3.68 -19.78 0.73
C ASP A 168 -4.34 -18.75 1.67
N MET A 169 -3.61 -17.68 2.00
CA MET A 169 -4.10 -16.62 2.88
C MET A 169 -5.29 -15.87 2.27
N VAL A 170 -5.22 -15.52 0.98
CA VAL A 170 -6.31 -14.85 0.25
C VAL A 170 -7.55 -15.73 0.18
N ALA A 171 -7.38 -17.01 -0.17
CA ALA A 171 -8.50 -17.95 -0.23
C ALA A 171 -9.18 -18.13 1.12
N ARG A 172 -8.40 -18.20 2.21
CA ARG A 172 -8.90 -18.28 3.59
C ARG A 172 -9.69 -17.04 3.97
N GLU A 173 -9.18 -15.83 3.63
CA GLU A 173 -9.84 -14.58 3.96
C GLU A 173 -11.14 -14.40 3.16
N LEU A 174 -11.12 -14.65 1.85
CA LEU A 174 -12.32 -14.59 1.02
C LEU A 174 -13.39 -15.59 1.48
N ARG A 175 -12.98 -16.79 1.94
CA ARG A 175 -13.87 -17.78 2.55
C ARG A 175 -14.44 -17.31 3.89
N ARG A 176 -13.61 -16.66 4.74
CA ARG A 176 -14.01 -16.18 6.08
C ARG A 176 -15.00 -15.03 6.03
N GLN A 177 -14.91 -14.17 5.03
CA GLN A 177 -15.87 -13.08 4.82
C GLN A 177 -17.26 -13.57 4.39
N GLY A 178 -17.40 -14.89 4.24
CA GLY A 178 -18.63 -15.55 3.86
C GLY A 178 -19.13 -15.05 2.50
N GLN A 179 -19.41 -15.91 1.59
CA GLN A 179 -19.81 -15.76 0.17
C GLN A 179 -20.79 -14.62 -0.18
N ARG A 180 -20.71 -13.48 0.54
CA ARG A 180 -21.67 -12.38 0.37
C ARG A 180 -21.53 -11.64 -0.95
N ARG A 181 -20.35 -11.68 -1.60
CA ARG A 181 -20.10 -10.99 -2.89
C ARG A 181 -19.17 -11.72 -3.85
N GLN A 182 -18.30 -12.64 -3.38
CA GLN A 182 -17.27 -13.29 -4.19
C GLN A 182 -17.16 -14.78 -3.85
N THR A 183 -16.94 -15.64 -4.87
CA THR A 183 -16.73 -17.08 -4.70
C THR A 183 -15.45 -17.47 -5.43
N VAL A 184 -14.48 -18.05 -4.70
CA VAL A 184 -13.25 -18.59 -5.29
C VAL A 184 -13.58 -19.87 -6.06
N MET A 185 -13.24 -19.93 -7.34
CA MET A 185 -13.44 -21.10 -8.20
C MET A 185 -12.25 -22.05 -8.17
N GLY A 186 -11.04 -21.54 -7.99
CA GLY A 186 -9.81 -22.31 -7.92
C GLY A 186 -8.57 -21.45 -8.10
N PHE A 187 -7.44 -22.10 -8.29
CA PHE A 187 -6.12 -21.50 -8.50
C PHE A 187 -5.57 -21.84 -9.89
N LEU A 188 -4.65 -20.99 -10.38
CA LEU A 188 -3.68 -21.30 -11.42
C LEU A 188 -2.28 -21.17 -10.85
N ASP A 189 -1.39 -22.13 -11.16
CA ASP A 189 0.01 -22.11 -10.74
C ASP A 189 0.87 -22.86 -11.77
N ASP A 190 2.04 -22.32 -12.11
CA ASP A 190 2.97 -22.96 -13.06
C ASP A 190 3.74 -24.13 -12.46
N ASP A 191 3.72 -24.28 -11.13
CA ASP A 191 4.37 -25.40 -10.43
C ASP A 191 3.57 -26.69 -10.63
N GLN A 192 4.16 -27.62 -11.40
CA GLN A 192 3.54 -28.90 -11.74
C GLN A 192 3.20 -29.75 -10.52
N THR A 193 3.91 -29.59 -9.41
CA THR A 193 3.67 -30.36 -8.19
C THR A 193 2.36 -29.99 -7.50
N LYS A 194 1.80 -28.83 -7.82
CA LYS A 194 0.55 -28.32 -7.25
C LYS A 194 -0.67 -28.61 -8.12
N LEU A 195 -0.48 -29.07 -9.35
CA LEU A 195 -1.61 -29.37 -10.24
C LEU A 195 -2.54 -30.41 -9.61
N HIS A 196 -3.84 -30.18 -9.70
CA HIS A 196 -4.91 -31.01 -9.13
C HIS A 196 -4.94 -31.11 -7.60
N VAL A 197 -4.02 -30.43 -6.87
CA VAL A 197 -4.07 -30.31 -5.41
C VAL A 197 -5.21 -29.36 -5.00
N ARG A 198 -5.77 -29.56 -3.80
CA ARG A 198 -6.75 -28.62 -3.22
C ARG A 198 -6.12 -27.81 -2.11
N ILE A 199 -6.24 -26.49 -2.19
CA ILE A 199 -5.77 -25.52 -1.19
C ILE A 199 -7.01 -24.84 -0.60
N GLN A 200 -7.20 -24.89 0.71
CA GLN A 200 -8.40 -24.42 1.41
C GLN A 200 -9.72 -25.01 0.84
N GLY A 201 -9.65 -26.20 0.22
CA GLY A 201 -10.79 -26.86 -0.43
C GLY A 201 -11.00 -26.45 -1.90
N PHE A 202 -10.26 -25.47 -2.43
CA PHE A 202 -10.33 -25.04 -3.83
C PHE A 202 -9.28 -25.74 -4.68
N PRO A 203 -9.62 -26.24 -5.90
CA PRO A 203 -8.68 -26.96 -6.76
C PRO A 203 -7.70 -26.03 -7.45
N VAL A 204 -6.48 -26.51 -7.72
CA VAL A 204 -5.58 -25.93 -8.73
C VAL A 204 -6.04 -26.45 -10.09
N LEU A 205 -6.61 -25.55 -10.92
CA LEU A 205 -7.33 -25.87 -12.15
C LEU A 205 -6.43 -26.03 -13.36
N GLY A 206 -5.19 -25.51 -13.31
CA GLY A 206 -4.25 -25.58 -14.41
C GLY A 206 -3.08 -24.61 -14.25
N ARG A 207 -2.33 -24.43 -15.34
CA ARG A 207 -1.19 -23.49 -15.43
C ARG A 207 -1.65 -22.10 -15.85
N LEU A 208 -0.78 -21.10 -15.74
CA LEU A 208 -1.09 -19.72 -16.10
C LEU A 208 -1.56 -19.59 -17.55
N ASP A 209 -0.93 -20.30 -18.49
CA ASP A 209 -1.30 -20.24 -19.93
C ASP A 209 -2.72 -20.75 -20.22
N GLU A 210 -3.30 -21.54 -19.31
CA GLU A 210 -4.66 -22.04 -19.43
C GLU A 210 -5.72 -21.03 -18.94
N LEU A 211 -5.29 -19.84 -18.45
CA LEU A 211 -6.17 -18.81 -17.90
C LEU A 211 -7.36 -18.50 -18.82
N PRO A 212 -7.20 -18.26 -20.14
CA PRO A 212 -8.34 -17.93 -21.01
C PRO A 212 -9.35 -19.09 -21.10
N THR A 213 -8.87 -20.34 -21.13
CA THR A 213 -9.71 -21.54 -21.21
C THR A 213 -10.46 -21.76 -19.90
N VAL A 214 -9.75 -21.65 -18.77
CA VAL A 214 -10.33 -21.80 -17.43
C VAL A 214 -11.34 -20.68 -17.16
N ALA A 215 -11.01 -19.44 -17.52
CA ALA A 215 -11.90 -18.31 -17.33
C ALA A 215 -13.22 -18.46 -18.09
N ARG A 216 -13.19 -18.92 -19.33
CA ARG A 216 -14.42 -19.22 -20.11
C ARG A 216 -15.19 -20.40 -19.52
N LYS A 217 -14.51 -21.52 -19.21
CA LYS A 217 -15.13 -22.75 -18.68
C LYS A 217 -15.87 -22.51 -17.38
N TYR A 218 -15.30 -21.72 -16.46
CA TYR A 218 -15.87 -21.48 -15.15
C TYR A 218 -16.62 -20.14 -15.06
N ALA A 219 -16.74 -19.40 -16.18
CA ALA A 219 -17.36 -18.07 -16.26
C ALA A 219 -16.82 -17.14 -15.17
N ILE A 220 -15.50 -16.96 -15.13
CA ILE A 220 -14.80 -16.12 -14.16
C ILE A 220 -15.17 -14.66 -14.38
N ASP A 221 -15.48 -13.95 -13.30
CA ASP A 221 -15.82 -12.54 -13.31
C ASP A 221 -14.61 -11.65 -12.90
N GLU A 222 -13.59 -12.23 -12.24
CA GLU A 222 -12.44 -11.49 -11.71
C GLU A 222 -11.23 -12.40 -11.51
N VAL A 223 -10.03 -11.92 -11.84
CA VAL A 223 -8.75 -12.60 -11.60
C VAL A 223 -7.99 -11.85 -10.50
N ILE A 224 -7.47 -12.56 -9.50
CA ILE A 224 -6.66 -11.97 -8.43
C ILE A 224 -5.26 -12.60 -8.45
N ILE A 225 -4.23 -11.78 -8.67
CA ILE A 225 -2.83 -12.20 -8.52
C ILE A 225 -2.52 -12.28 -7.03
N SER A 226 -2.28 -13.52 -6.55
CA SER A 226 -2.08 -13.83 -5.13
C SER A 226 -0.70 -14.44 -4.88
N MET A 227 0.35 -13.75 -5.34
CA MET A 227 1.75 -14.14 -5.16
C MET A 227 2.46 -13.13 -4.25
N ALA A 228 3.18 -13.61 -3.22
CA ALA A 228 3.89 -12.76 -2.27
C ALA A 228 5.04 -11.97 -2.92
N ARG A 229 5.69 -12.56 -3.92
CA ARG A 229 6.70 -11.92 -4.77
C ARG A 229 6.37 -12.29 -6.21
N VAL A 230 5.75 -11.38 -6.92
CA VAL A 230 5.41 -11.57 -8.32
C VAL A 230 6.39 -10.77 -9.19
N SER A 231 6.96 -11.41 -10.22
CA SER A 231 7.79 -10.69 -11.18
C SER A 231 6.94 -9.91 -12.17
N ARG A 232 7.52 -8.85 -12.74
CA ARG A 232 6.91 -8.02 -13.79
C ARG A 232 6.41 -8.87 -14.96
N GLU A 233 7.21 -9.87 -15.37
CA GLU A 233 6.90 -10.76 -16.48
C GLU A 233 5.61 -11.56 -16.21
N VAL A 234 5.44 -12.02 -14.97
CA VAL A 234 4.23 -12.77 -14.57
C VAL A 234 3.00 -11.85 -14.56
N ILE A 235 3.11 -10.63 -14.01
CA ILE A 235 1.98 -9.67 -14.02
C ILE A 235 1.58 -9.37 -15.47
N ARG A 236 2.55 -9.01 -16.32
CA ARG A 236 2.31 -8.74 -17.75
C ARG A 236 1.71 -9.94 -18.47
N ARG A 237 2.20 -11.16 -18.18
CA ARG A 237 1.66 -12.39 -18.76
C ARG A 237 0.19 -12.60 -18.35
N VAL A 238 -0.16 -12.42 -17.09
CA VAL A 238 -1.54 -12.52 -16.60
C VAL A 238 -2.43 -11.48 -17.27
N VAL A 239 -2.00 -10.22 -17.33
CA VAL A 239 -2.74 -9.14 -17.98
C VAL A 239 -3.01 -9.47 -19.46
N ARG A 240 -1.98 -9.85 -20.23
CA ARG A 240 -2.13 -10.25 -21.64
C ARG A 240 -3.07 -11.46 -21.85
N LEU A 241 -3.04 -12.43 -20.93
CA LEU A 241 -3.95 -13.58 -21.01
C LEU A 241 -5.40 -13.17 -20.71
N CYS A 242 -5.59 -12.17 -19.84
CA CYS A 242 -6.92 -11.61 -19.55
C CYS A 242 -7.48 -10.76 -20.69
N GLU A 243 -6.64 -10.20 -21.60
CA GLU A 243 -7.10 -9.52 -22.82
C GLU A 243 -7.93 -10.44 -23.73
N GLN A 244 -7.61 -11.74 -23.75
CA GLN A 244 -8.34 -12.74 -24.53
C GLN A 244 -9.71 -13.10 -23.94
N VAL A 245 -9.92 -12.71 -22.70
CA VAL A 245 -11.17 -12.93 -21.94
C VAL A 245 -11.35 -11.70 -21.05
N PRO A 246 -12.21 -10.72 -21.41
CA PRO A 246 -12.28 -9.42 -20.75
C PRO A 246 -12.72 -9.55 -19.30
N VAL A 247 -11.77 -9.86 -18.41
CA VAL A 247 -11.96 -9.97 -16.97
C VAL A 247 -11.00 -9.02 -16.25
N PRO A 248 -11.46 -8.25 -15.26
CA PRO A 248 -10.62 -7.36 -14.49
C PRO A 248 -9.58 -8.15 -13.67
N VAL A 249 -8.38 -7.59 -13.59
CA VAL A 249 -7.25 -8.16 -12.86
C VAL A 249 -6.98 -7.33 -11.62
N ARG A 250 -6.90 -7.98 -10.48
CA ARG A 250 -6.52 -7.37 -9.21
C ARG A 250 -5.28 -8.04 -8.63
N ILE A 251 -4.62 -7.37 -7.72
CA ILE A 251 -3.39 -7.87 -7.08
C ILE A 251 -3.47 -7.72 -5.58
N VAL A 252 -2.86 -8.66 -4.88
CA VAL A 252 -2.59 -8.56 -3.45
C VAL A 252 -1.25 -7.84 -3.28
N PRO A 253 -1.16 -6.79 -2.45
CA PRO A 253 0.09 -6.09 -2.16
C PRO A 253 1.19 -7.04 -1.67
N GLY A 254 2.46 -6.66 -1.89
CA GLY A 254 3.62 -7.48 -1.58
C GLY A 254 3.76 -7.85 -0.09
N TYR A 255 4.67 -8.79 0.19
CA TYR A 255 4.86 -9.45 1.50
C TYR A 255 5.08 -8.48 2.68
N TYR A 256 5.74 -7.33 2.46
CA TYR A 256 6.03 -6.36 3.52
C TYR A 256 4.80 -5.55 3.96
N GLU A 257 3.86 -5.27 3.05
CA GLU A 257 2.58 -4.65 3.40
C GLU A 257 1.65 -5.63 4.17
N LEU A 258 1.97 -6.93 4.16
CA LEU A 258 1.23 -7.99 4.87
C LEU A 258 1.71 -8.20 6.31
N ILE A 259 2.93 -7.79 6.67
CA ILE A 259 3.51 -7.98 8.02
C ILE A 259 2.90 -7.02 9.04
N GLU A 260 2.46 -5.83 8.63
CA GLU A 260 1.88 -4.82 9.53
C GLU A 260 0.43 -5.07 9.95
N GLY A 261 -0.21 -6.11 9.49
CA GLY A 261 -1.57 -6.44 9.92
C GLY A 261 -2.22 -7.58 9.14
N SER A 262 -3.28 -8.15 9.67
CA SER A 262 -4.08 -9.19 9.01
C SER A 262 -4.50 -8.77 7.59
N LEU A 263 -4.37 -9.69 6.64
CA LEU A 263 -4.90 -9.52 5.28
C LEU A 263 -6.42 -9.33 5.38
N THR A 264 -6.89 -8.14 5.02
CA THR A 264 -8.31 -7.89 4.85
C THR A 264 -8.61 -7.81 3.35
N ALA A 265 -9.78 -8.27 2.90
CA ALA A 265 -10.15 -8.18 1.47
C ALA A 265 -10.18 -6.73 0.95
N SER A 266 -10.20 -5.74 1.84
CA SER A 266 -10.06 -4.32 1.50
C SER A 266 -8.65 -3.95 0.99
N LYS A 267 -7.63 -4.80 1.21
CA LYS A 267 -6.27 -4.62 0.70
C LYS A 267 -6.08 -5.15 -0.73
N ILE A 268 -7.03 -5.92 -1.27
CA ILE A 268 -6.99 -6.36 -2.67
C ILE A 268 -7.36 -5.15 -3.53
N ARG A 269 -6.42 -4.70 -4.35
CA ARG A 269 -6.58 -3.53 -5.23
C ARG A 269 -6.45 -3.90 -6.70
N ASP A 270 -6.92 -3.03 -7.57
CA ASP A 270 -6.67 -3.16 -9.00
C ASP A 270 -5.16 -3.12 -9.27
N VAL A 271 -4.71 -3.83 -10.31
CA VAL A 271 -3.30 -3.77 -10.75
C VAL A 271 -3.03 -2.34 -11.21
N ASP A 272 -2.02 -1.72 -10.62
CA ASP A 272 -1.58 -0.38 -11.00
C ASP A 272 -0.41 -0.46 -12.01
N VAL A 273 -0.19 0.62 -12.72
CA VAL A 273 0.96 0.81 -13.62
C VAL A 273 2.28 0.59 -12.87
N ALA A 274 2.35 0.95 -11.59
CA ALA A 274 3.50 0.71 -10.74
C ALA A 274 3.89 -0.79 -10.63
N ASP A 275 2.91 -1.68 -10.59
CA ASP A 275 3.12 -3.13 -10.52
C ASP A 275 3.74 -3.67 -11.83
N LEU A 276 3.39 -3.06 -12.98
CA LEU A 276 3.94 -3.43 -14.29
C LEU A 276 5.40 -3.03 -14.45
N LEU A 277 5.90 -2.07 -13.69
CA LEU A 277 7.31 -1.67 -13.70
C LEU A 277 8.22 -2.66 -12.98
N GLY A 278 7.69 -3.48 -12.07
CA GLY A 278 8.37 -4.63 -11.45
C GLY A 278 9.68 -4.28 -10.77
N ARG A 279 9.76 -3.11 -10.12
CA ARG A 279 10.95 -2.70 -9.40
C ARG A 279 11.09 -3.45 -8.09
N ALA A 280 12.27 -4.03 -7.86
CA ALA A 280 12.63 -4.57 -6.56
C ALA A 280 12.62 -3.45 -5.52
N GLU A 281 12.03 -3.69 -4.37
CA GLU A 281 12.10 -2.77 -3.23
C GLU A 281 13.57 -2.48 -2.90
N THR A 282 13.91 -1.21 -2.82
CA THR A 282 15.25 -0.76 -2.49
C THR A 282 15.42 -0.80 -0.98
N ARG A 283 16.47 -1.47 -0.49
CA ARG A 283 16.85 -1.38 0.92
C ARG A 283 17.36 0.02 1.21
N LEU A 284 16.63 0.76 2.00
CA LEU A 284 17.03 2.06 2.52
C LEU A 284 17.76 1.86 3.85
N ASP A 285 18.70 2.73 4.13
CA ASP A 285 19.23 2.89 5.48
C ASP A 285 18.29 3.81 6.26
N GLU A 286 17.20 3.20 6.77
CA GLU A 286 16.16 3.92 7.52
C GLU A 286 16.75 4.63 8.74
N GLN A 287 17.77 4.03 9.38
CA GLN A 287 18.39 4.63 10.56
C GLN A 287 19.14 5.91 10.20
N ALA A 288 19.89 5.94 9.11
CA ALA A 288 20.58 7.15 8.65
C ALA A 288 19.60 8.29 8.33
N VAL A 289 18.42 7.97 7.77
CA VAL A 289 17.38 8.96 7.50
C VAL A 289 16.74 9.46 8.81
N LEU A 290 16.46 8.56 9.75
CA LEU A 290 15.95 8.92 11.07
C LEU A 290 16.95 9.80 11.86
N ASP A 291 18.23 9.48 11.83
CA ASP A 291 19.28 10.25 12.50
C ASP A 291 19.44 11.65 11.88
N MET A 292 19.22 11.80 10.57
CA MET A 292 19.27 13.09 9.89
C MET A 292 18.05 13.98 10.18
N LEU A 293 16.85 13.40 10.24
CA LEU A 293 15.58 14.15 10.28
C LEU A 293 14.96 14.21 11.69
N GLY A 294 15.20 13.19 12.53
CA GLY A 294 14.60 13.08 13.85
C GLY A 294 15.01 14.25 14.75
N GLY A 295 14.02 14.91 15.36
CA GLY A 295 14.24 16.07 16.23
C GLY A 295 14.74 17.33 15.51
N LYS A 296 14.75 17.38 14.17
CA LYS A 296 15.16 18.54 13.35
C LYS A 296 13.97 19.37 12.91
N ARG A 297 14.18 20.66 12.70
CA ARG A 297 13.22 21.56 12.05
C ARG A 297 13.44 21.52 10.55
N VAL A 298 12.46 20.98 9.84
CA VAL A 298 12.56 20.73 8.38
C VAL A 298 11.58 21.62 7.64
N LEU A 299 12.04 22.24 6.55
CA LEU A 299 11.21 23.05 5.66
C LEU A 299 11.15 22.39 4.28
N VAL A 300 9.93 22.21 3.76
CA VAL A 300 9.68 21.67 2.42
C VAL A 300 9.03 22.76 1.57
N THR A 301 9.64 23.12 0.44
CA THR A 301 9.05 24.03 -0.53
C THR A 301 8.41 23.26 -1.67
N GLY A 302 7.39 23.85 -2.30
CA GLY A 302 6.58 23.14 -3.29
C GLY A 302 5.84 21.95 -2.65
N ALA A 303 5.45 22.12 -1.37
CA ALA A 303 4.90 21.08 -0.53
C ALA A 303 3.59 20.48 -1.06
N GLY A 304 2.82 21.22 -1.85
CA GLY A 304 1.60 20.75 -2.51
C GLY A 304 1.84 19.97 -3.81
N GLY A 305 3.08 19.97 -4.35
CA GLY A 305 3.46 19.20 -5.52
C GLY A 305 3.58 17.71 -5.24
N SER A 306 3.66 16.87 -6.28
CA SER A 306 3.74 15.40 -6.15
C SER A 306 4.95 14.94 -5.33
N ILE A 307 6.14 15.55 -5.54
CA ILE A 307 7.36 15.22 -4.78
C ILE A 307 7.32 15.86 -3.39
N GLY A 308 6.95 17.15 -3.31
CA GLY A 308 6.92 17.88 -2.04
C GLY A 308 5.94 17.29 -1.03
N SER A 309 4.76 16.84 -1.49
CA SER A 309 3.77 16.20 -0.62
C SER A 309 4.25 14.86 -0.08
N GLU A 310 4.94 14.06 -0.89
CA GLU A 310 5.50 12.79 -0.44
C GLU A 310 6.73 13.00 0.47
N LEU A 311 7.58 14.00 0.19
CA LEU A 311 8.63 14.43 1.12
C LEU A 311 8.03 14.77 2.49
N ALA A 312 6.97 15.57 2.52
CA ALA A 312 6.29 15.94 3.76
C ALA A 312 5.77 14.71 4.53
N ARG A 313 5.18 13.71 3.83
CA ARG A 313 4.70 12.47 4.45
C ARG A 313 5.83 11.64 5.05
N GLN A 314 6.92 11.42 4.29
CA GLN A 314 8.03 10.59 4.75
C GLN A 314 8.83 11.28 5.85
N ILE A 315 9.10 12.59 5.75
CA ILE A 315 9.77 13.37 6.79
C ILE A 315 8.97 13.32 8.09
N LEU A 316 7.65 13.51 8.03
CA LEU A 316 6.82 13.49 9.23
C LEU A 316 6.87 12.14 9.97
N ARG A 317 7.00 11.03 9.24
CA ARG A 317 7.18 9.69 9.83
C ARG A 317 8.52 9.52 10.55
N SER A 318 9.52 10.31 10.19
CA SER A 318 10.84 10.31 10.84
C SER A 318 10.88 11.10 12.16
N GLY A 319 9.75 11.68 12.62
CA GLY A 319 9.65 12.39 13.88
C GLY A 319 10.45 13.69 13.97
N PRO A 320 10.30 14.63 13.02
CA PRO A 320 10.96 15.94 13.10
C PRO A 320 10.46 16.72 14.32
N GLU A 321 11.28 17.64 14.83
CA GLU A 321 10.85 18.61 15.85
C GLU A 321 9.72 19.50 15.33
N HIS A 322 9.85 19.94 14.07
CA HIS A 322 8.85 20.78 13.39
C HIS A 322 8.96 20.61 11.88
N LEU A 323 7.82 20.47 11.20
CA LEU A 323 7.74 20.45 9.74
C LEU A 323 7.04 21.71 9.22
N VAL A 324 7.74 22.48 8.39
CA VAL A 324 7.21 23.69 7.74
C VAL A 324 6.95 23.40 6.26
N LEU A 325 5.72 23.58 5.83
CA LEU A 325 5.28 23.40 4.44
C LEU A 325 5.14 24.76 3.78
N VAL A 326 5.90 25.01 2.72
CA VAL A 326 5.83 26.25 1.93
C VAL A 326 5.32 25.93 0.53
N GLU A 327 4.23 26.58 0.14
CA GLU A 327 3.61 26.41 -1.18
C GLU A 327 2.99 27.74 -1.62
N ARG A 328 3.08 28.06 -2.91
CA ARG A 328 2.45 29.28 -3.47
C ARG A 328 1.01 29.07 -3.92
N SER A 329 0.60 27.83 -4.18
CA SER A 329 -0.78 27.47 -4.53
C SER A 329 -1.59 27.19 -3.28
N GLU A 330 -2.57 28.05 -2.98
CA GLU A 330 -3.47 27.89 -1.83
C GLU A 330 -4.15 26.52 -1.81
N ASN A 331 -4.73 26.12 -2.95
CA ASN A 331 -5.46 24.86 -3.04
C ASN A 331 -4.54 23.64 -2.78
N ALA A 332 -3.34 23.65 -3.35
CA ALA A 332 -2.39 22.56 -3.17
C ALA A 332 -1.89 22.49 -1.71
N LEU A 333 -1.65 23.64 -1.08
CA LEU A 333 -1.27 23.72 0.33
C LEU A 333 -2.39 23.21 1.24
N TYR A 334 -3.63 23.61 0.99
CA TYR A 334 -4.79 23.17 1.77
C TYR A 334 -4.97 21.64 1.72
N GLU A 335 -4.85 21.06 0.53
CA GLU A 335 -5.01 19.59 0.38
C GLU A 335 -3.94 18.82 1.16
N ILE A 336 -2.66 19.22 1.05
CA ILE A 336 -1.59 18.53 1.79
C ILE A 336 -1.67 18.76 3.30
N ASP A 337 -2.00 19.97 3.77
CA ASP A 337 -2.17 20.25 5.21
C ASP A 337 -3.29 19.39 5.80
N ARG A 338 -4.44 19.32 5.09
CA ARG A 338 -5.57 18.49 5.50
C ARG A 338 -5.22 17.00 5.55
N GLU A 339 -4.46 16.51 4.59
CA GLU A 339 -4.02 15.12 4.54
C GLU A 339 -3.07 14.78 5.69
N ILE A 340 -2.05 15.62 5.91
CA ILE A 340 -1.05 15.42 6.96
C ILE A 340 -1.68 15.43 8.36
N ARG A 341 -2.61 16.34 8.63
CA ARG A 341 -3.33 16.37 9.92
C ARG A 341 -4.13 15.10 10.17
N ARG A 342 -4.62 14.42 9.11
CA ARG A 342 -5.33 13.14 9.24
C ARG A 342 -4.42 11.95 9.60
N LEU A 343 -3.12 12.05 9.38
CA LEU A 343 -2.18 11.00 9.78
C LEU A 343 -2.04 10.88 11.30
N GLY A 344 -2.41 11.91 12.07
CA GLY A 344 -2.42 11.88 13.52
C GLY A 344 -1.05 11.70 14.15
N LEU A 345 0.04 12.08 13.46
CA LEU A 345 1.40 12.02 13.96
C LEU A 345 1.67 13.20 14.89
N SER A 346 2.56 13.03 15.87
CA SER A 346 2.76 13.95 16.99
C SER A 346 3.57 15.22 16.66
N SER A 347 4.36 15.20 15.58
CA SER A 347 5.20 16.35 15.23
C SER A 347 4.37 17.56 14.77
N PRO A 348 4.68 18.77 15.24
CA PRO A 348 3.99 19.99 14.81
C PRO A 348 4.22 20.26 13.32
N VAL A 349 3.17 20.69 12.63
CA VAL A 349 3.21 21.06 11.22
C VAL A 349 2.65 22.45 11.01
N THR A 350 3.39 23.31 10.30
CA THR A 350 2.95 24.65 9.91
C THR A 350 2.89 24.78 8.40
N ALA A 351 1.72 25.10 7.86
CA ALA A 351 1.51 25.33 6.44
C ALA A 351 1.51 26.84 6.14
N LEU A 352 2.37 27.28 5.22
CA LEU A 352 2.61 28.68 4.91
C LEU A 352 2.46 28.96 3.41
N LEU A 353 1.63 29.91 3.07
CA LEU A 353 1.46 30.42 1.72
C LEU A 353 2.58 31.41 1.42
N ALA A 354 3.50 31.04 0.52
CA ALA A 354 4.60 31.92 0.11
C ALA A 354 5.18 31.51 -1.26
N ASP A 355 5.67 32.51 -2.00
CA ASP A 355 6.56 32.31 -3.15
C ASP A 355 8.02 32.25 -2.67
N VAL A 356 8.75 31.22 -3.05
CA VAL A 356 10.17 31.04 -2.68
C VAL A 356 11.08 32.11 -3.27
N GLY A 357 10.64 32.83 -4.31
CA GLY A 357 11.33 33.98 -4.89
C GLY A 357 11.14 35.29 -4.11
N ASP A 358 10.19 35.35 -3.19
CA ASP A 358 10.02 36.50 -2.31
C ASP A 358 10.99 36.44 -1.13
N ARG A 359 12.15 37.07 -1.30
CA ARG A 359 13.23 37.10 -0.29
C ARG A 359 12.72 37.56 1.08
N ARG A 360 11.90 38.62 1.13
CA ARG A 360 11.42 39.19 2.38
C ARG A 360 10.54 38.18 3.11
N ARG A 361 9.58 37.59 2.41
CA ARG A 361 8.68 36.59 2.98
C ARG A 361 9.42 35.34 3.44
N MET A 362 10.40 34.88 2.67
CA MET A 362 11.24 33.75 3.07
C MET A 362 12.10 34.08 4.30
N ALA A 363 12.70 35.27 4.38
CA ALA A 363 13.46 35.69 5.55
C ALA A 363 12.57 35.70 6.82
N GLU A 364 11.34 36.25 6.77
CA GLU A 364 10.37 36.21 7.88
C GLU A 364 10.09 34.77 8.33
N ILE A 365 9.90 33.84 7.38
CA ILE A 365 9.65 32.42 7.67
C ILE A 365 10.86 31.78 8.37
N PHE A 366 12.06 32.04 7.86
CA PHE A 366 13.30 31.47 8.43
C PHE A 366 13.62 32.04 9.82
N GLU A 367 13.35 33.30 10.05
CA GLU A 367 13.52 33.94 11.37
C GLU A 367 12.62 33.30 12.42
N VAL A 368 11.36 33.04 12.08
CA VAL A 368 10.36 32.45 13.01
C VAL A 368 10.60 30.97 13.23
N HIS A 369 10.77 30.20 12.14
CA HIS A 369 10.76 28.74 12.20
C HIS A 369 12.15 28.11 12.30
N LYS A 370 13.21 28.85 11.96
CA LYS A 370 14.64 28.46 12.06
C LYS A 370 14.91 27.05 11.54
N PRO A 371 14.57 26.75 10.28
CA PRO A 371 14.77 25.41 9.75
C PRO A 371 16.24 25.04 9.71
N GLU A 372 16.55 23.78 10.03
CA GLU A 372 17.91 23.21 9.97
C GLU A 372 18.14 22.49 8.64
N ILE A 373 17.05 21.97 8.05
CA ILE A 373 17.08 21.24 6.77
C ILE A 373 16.02 21.81 5.84
N VAL A 374 16.39 22.05 4.58
CA VAL A 374 15.49 22.53 3.54
C VAL A 374 15.44 21.53 2.39
N MET A 375 14.23 21.06 2.05
CA MET A 375 13.94 20.25 0.88
C MET A 375 13.25 21.13 -0.17
N HIS A 376 13.97 21.45 -1.26
CA HIS A 376 13.48 22.38 -2.27
C HIS A 376 12.90 21.65 -3.48
N ALA A 377 11.57 21.45 -3.50
CA ALA A 377 10.83 20.80 -4.58
C ALA A 377 9.97 21.77 -5.43
N ALA A 378 9.98 23.07 -5.11
CA ALA A 378 9.27 24.07 -5.89
C ALA A 378 9.97 24.29 -7.25
N ALA A 379 9.26 24.07 -8.35
CA ALA A 379 9.75 24.34 -9.72
C ALA A 379 8.60 24.28 -10.74
N HIS A 380 8.76 24.98 -11.87
CA HIS A 380 7.98 24.74 -13.07
C HIS A 380 8.59 23.57 -13.86
N LYS A 381 7.78 22.51 -14.14
CA LYS A 381 8.28 21.25 -14.71
C LYS A 381 7.74 20.91 -16.11
N HIS A 382 6.68 21.59 -16.58
CA HIS A 382 6.04 21.24 -17.85
C HIS A 382 6.82 21.81 -19.03
N VAL A 383 7.51 20.92 -19.77
CA VAL A 383 8.36 21.30 -20.91
C VAL A 383 7.61 22.19 -21.91
N PRO A 384 6.44 21.82 -22.47
CA PRO A 384 5.77 22.66 -23.46
C PRO A 384 5.40 24.07 -22.96
N LEU A 385 5.02 24.18 -21.68
CA LEU A 385 4.70 25.48 -21.09
C LEU A 385 5.95 26.33 -20.90
N MET A 386 7.06 25.75 -20.52
CA MET A 386 8.32 26.50 -20.33
C MET A 386 8.93 26.93 -21.66
N GLU A 387 8.78 26.15 -22.73
CA GLU A 387 9.15 26.58 -24.07
C GLU A 387 8.40 27.85 -24.53
N GLN A 388 7.14 27.99 -24.10
CA GLN A 388 6.32 29.18 -24.40
C GLN A 388 6.55 30.34 -23.41
N ASN A 389 7.11 30.05 -22.23
CA ASN A 389 7.27 31.03 -21.15
C ASN A 389 8.70 30.99 -20.57
N PRO A 390 9.75 31.20 -21.38
CA PRO A 390 11.14 30.99 -20.95
C PRO A 390 11.58 31.98 -19.85
N VAL A 391 11.11 33.20 -19.87
CA VAL A 391 11.41 34.20 -18.84
C VAL A 391 10.84 33.79 -17.48
N GLU A 392 9.62 33.27 -17.45
CA GLU A 392 9.00 32.77 -16.21
C GLU A 392 9.71 31.52 -15.70
N ALA A 393 10.21 30.66 -16.61
CA ALA A 393 11.03 29.51 -16.23
C ALA A 393 12.34 29.95 -15.54
N ILE A 394 13.03 30.97 -16.07
CA ILE A 394 14.24 31.56 -15.46
C ILE A 394 13.92 32.15 -14.09
N LYS A 395 12.89 32.98 -14.01
CA LYS A 395 12.48 33.61 -12.77
C LYS A 395 12.21 32.61 -11.66
N ASN A 396 11.40 31.59 -11.96
CA ASN A 396 10.96 30.61 -10.96
C ASN A 396 12.01 29.53 -10.66
N ASN A 397 12.66 28.96 -11.69
CA ASN A 397 13.54 27.82 -11.49
C ASN A 397 14.99 28.23 -11.16
N VAL A 398 15.47 29.38 -11.66
CA VAL A 398 16.85 29.85 -11.45
C VAL A 398 16.91 30.89 -10.34
N LEU A 399 16.25 32.04 -10.54
CA LEU A 399 16.40 33.17 -9.64
C LEU A 399 15.74 32.93 -8.28
N ALA A 400 14.56 32.33 -8.24
CA ALA A 400 13.89 32.00 -6.98
C ALA A 400 14.69 30.95 -6.19
N THR A 401 15.27 29.93 -6.86
CA THR A 401 16.17 28.96 -6.22
C THR A 401 17.42 29.64 -5.65
N ARG A 402 18.01 30.60 -6.38
CA ARG A 402 19.18 31.38 -5.92
C ARG A 402 18.83 32.21 -4.69
N VAL A 403 17.69 32.94 -4.74
CA VAL A 403 17.20 33.76 -3.61
C VAL A 403 17.00 32.92 -2.37
N LEU A 404 16.35 31.76 -2.50
CA LEU A 404 16.15 30.84 -1.38
C LEU A 404 17.49 30.33 -0.84
N GLY A 405 18.43 29.96 -1.72
CA GLY A 405 19.77 29.52 -1.33
C GLY A 405 20.56 30.57 -0.55
N GLU A 406 20.43 31.86 -0.91
CA GLU A 406 21.04 32.98 -0.18
C GLU A 406 20.43 33.15 1.22
N VAL A 407 19.10 33.06 1.34
CA VAL A 407 18.41 33.09 2.64
C VAL A 407 18.84 31.91 3.50
N VAL A 408 18.96 30.71 2.93
CA VAL A 408 19.44 29.51 3.62
C VAL A 408 20.83 29.71 4.25
N ILE A 409 21.76 30.37 3.56
CA ILE A 409 23.09 30.69 4.09
C ILE A 409 22.99 31.73 5.19
N GLU A 410 22.20 32.80 4.99
CA GLU A 410 22.02 33.89 5.94
C GLU A 410 21.51 33.39 7.31
N TYR A 411 20.59 32.42 7.30
CA TYR A 411 20.00 31.86 8.51
C TYR A 411 20.71 30.60 9.03
N GLY A 412 21.83 30.20 8.41
CA GLY A 412 22.71 29.14 8.91
C GLY A 412 22.09 27.74 8.86
N VAL A 413 21.31 27.44 7.82
CA VAL A 413 20.73 26.11 7.58
C VAL A 413 21.84 25.08 7.37
N GLU A 414 21.71 23.89 7.96
CA GLU A 414 22.72 22.83 7.87
C GLU A 414 22.76 22.18 6.47
N ARG A 415 21.58 21.85 5.93
CA ARG A 415 21.45 21.12 4.66
C ARG A 415 20.38 21.72 3.76
N PHE A 416 20.71 21.77 2.47
CA PHE A 416 19.79 22.16 1.40
C PHE A 416 19.80 21.11 0.30
N VAL A 417 18.65 20.47 0.06
CA VAL A 417 18.50 19.43 -0.96
C VAL A 417 17.59 19.92 -2.07
N PHE A 418 18.13 20.03 -3.27
CA PHE A 418 17.44 20.49 -4.46
C PHE A 418 16.93 19.33 -5.30
N ILE A 419 15.64 19.31 -5.58
CA ILE A 419 15.03 18.34 -6.49
C ILE A 419 15.30 18.76 -7.94
N SER A 420 16.13 17.98 -8.64
CA SER A 420 16.49 18.18 -10.04
C SER A 420 15.86 17.09 -10.93
N THR A 421 16.34 16.96 -12.17
CA THR A 421 15.75 16.08 -13.18
C THR A 421 16.83 15.52 -14.12
N ASP A 422 16.55 14.37 -14.76
CA ASP A 422 17.30 13.80 -15.88
C ASP A 422 17.44 14.78 -17.06
N LYS A 423 16.45 15.66 -17.25
CA LYS A 423 16.41 16.66 -18.32
C LYS A 423 17.43 17.80 -18.17
N ALA A 424 18.11 17.88 -17.00
CA ALA A 424 19.27 18.75 -16.78
C ALA A 424 20.59 18.16 -17.33
N VAL A 425 20.56 16.90 -17.82
CA VAL A 425 21.66 16.24 -18.53
C VAL A 425 21.56 16.57 -20.02
N ASN A 426 22.63 17.15 -20.60
CA ASN A 426 22.64 17.60 -22.01
C ASN A 426 21.28 18.27 -22.39
N PRO A 427 20.89 19.36 -21.71
CA PRO A 427 19.55 19.89 -21.79
C PRO A 427 19.23 20.48 -23.17
N VAL A 428 18.07 20.07 -23.74
CA VAL A 428 17.55 20.58 -25.02
C VAL A 428 16.29 21.42 -24.85
N SER A 429 15.76 21.48 -23.63
CA SER A 429 14.55 22.24 -23.30
C SER A 429 14.85 23.40 -22.36
N VAL A 430 14.06 24.47 -22.45
CA VAL A 430 14.11 25.60 -21.50
C VAL A 430 14.01 25.12 -20.06
N MET A 431 13.11 24.18 -19.78
CA MET A 431 12.97 23.61 -18.44
C MET A 431 14.25 22.91 -17.98
N GLY A 432 14.85 22.07 -18.83
CA GLY A 432 16.12 21.39 -18.53
C GLY A 432 17.28 22.36 -18.32
N LEU A 433 17.40 23.38 -19.19
CA LEU A 433 18.39 24.46 -19.11
C LEU A 433 18.26 25.24 -17.79
N THR A 434 17.05 25.63 -17.40
CA THR A 434 16.82 26.36 -16.13
C THR A 434 17.12 25.50 -14.91
N LYS A 435 16.83 24.20 -14.93
CA LYS A 435 17.22 23.29 -13.85
C LYS A 435 18.74 23.13 -13.75
N ARG A 436 19.42 23.02 -14.89
CA ARG A 436 20.90 22.98 -14.93
C ARG A 436 21.53 24.26 -14.39
N LEU A 437 21.01 25.43 -14.77
CA LEU A 437 21.50 26.72 -14.24
C LEU A 437 21.26 26.85 -12.74
N ALA A 438 20.15 26.34 -12.23
CA ALA A 438 19.88 26.29 -10.79
C ALA A 438 20.89 25.39 -10.04
N GLU A 439 21.25 24.21 -10.59
CA GLU A 439 22.30 23.36 -10.03
C GLU A 439 23.63 24.11 -9.94
N ILE A 440 24.03 24.81 -11.00
CA ILE A 440 25.27 25.61 -11.06
C ILE A 440 25.24 26.75 -10.03
N ALA A 441 24.10 27.44 -9.90
CA ALA A 441 23.93 28.52 -8.93
C ALA A 441 24.06 28.01 -7.47
N LEU A 442 23.55 26.78 -7.18
CA LEU A 442 23.66 26.16 -5.85
C LEU A 442 25.07 25.65 -5.56
N GLN A 443 25.79 25.14 -6.57
CA GLN A 443 27.20 24.77 -6.41
C GLN A 443 28.07 25.98 -6.07
N GLU A 444 27.80 27.15 -6.68
CA GLU A 444 28.48 28.41 -6.35
C GLU A 444 28.19 28.84 -4.91
N LEU A 445 26.92 28.71 -4.43
CA LEU A 445 26.57 29.02 -3.06
C LEU A 445 27.24 28.05 -2.06
N ASN A 446 27.41 26.79 -2.41
CA ASN A 446 28.09 25.82 -1.57
C ASN A 446 29.52 26.20 -1.24
N ARG A 447 30.24 26.93 -2.15
CA ARG A 447 31.61 27.41 -1.93
C ARG A 447 31.68 28.52 -0.89
N GLN A 448 30.60 29.28 -0.73
CA GLN A 448 30.56 30.48 0.11
C GLN A 448 30.17 30.18 1.57
N GLY A 449 29.53 29.02 1.82
CA GLY A 449 28.79 28.81 3.01
C GLY A 449 29.17 27.62 3.88
N ARG A 450 28.51 27.57 5.02
CA ARG A 450 28.53 26.46 5.96
C ARG A 450 27.42 25.45 5.68
N THR A 451 26.47 25.80 4.80
CA THR A 451 25.34 24.96 4.38
C THR A 451 25.82 23.92 3.37
N LEU A 452 25.42 22.67 3.56
CA LEU A 452 25.68 21.59 2.61
C LEU A 452 24.60 21.59 1.53
N PHE A 453 24.90 22.16 0.37
CA PHE A 453 24.03 22.11 -0.79
C PHE A 453 24.23 20.81 -1.56
N SER A 454 23.14 20.16 -1.94
CA SER A 454 23.15 19.00 -2.83
C SER A 454 21.96 19.05 -3.78
N ALA A 455 22.11 18.44 -4.95
CA ALA A 455 21.03 18.27 -5.91
C ALA A 455 20.79 16.77 -6.17
N VAL A 456 19.55 16.38 -6.48
CA VAL A 456 19.21 14.99 -6.80
C VAL A 456 18.46 14.96 -8.13
N ARG A 457 19.06 14.32 -9.13
CA ARG A 457 18.48 14.08 -10.46
C ARG A 457 17.80 12.74 -10.52
N PHE A 458 16.60 12.72 -11.06
CA PHE A 458 15.86 11.49 -11.39
C PHE A 458 14.94 11.74 -12.58
N GLY A 459 14.48 10.66 -13.20
CA GLY A 459 13.59 10.70 -14.36
C GLY A 459 12.12 10.94 -14.00
N ASN A 460 11.22 10.39 -14.82
CA ASN A 460 9.80 10.59 -14.58
C ASN A 460 9.32 9.79 -13.37
N VAL A 461 8.37 10.37 -12.63
CA VAL A 461 7.67 9.67 -11.56
C VAL A 461 6.23 9.36 -11.98
N LEU A 462 5.78 8.14 -11.66
CA LEU A 462 4.44 7.68 -11.98
C LEU A 462 3.39 8.49 -11.23
N ASP A 463 2.23 8.65 -11.85
CA ASP A 463 1.05 9.32 -11.26
C ASP A 463 1.30 10.76 -10.78
N SER A 464 2.41 11.40 -11.19
CA SER A 464 2.62 12.80 -10.87
C SER A 464 1.64 13.69 -11.63
N SER A 465 1.20 14.78 -10.98
CA SER A 465 0.25 15.73 -11.56
C SER A 465 0.68 16.20 -12.95
N GLY A 466 -0.23 16.11 -13.93
CA GLY A 466 0.01 16.49 -15.32
C GLY A 466 0.95 15.57 -16.10
N SER A 467 1.27 14.36 -15.59
CA SER A 467 2.07 13.36 -16.30
C SER A 467 1.23 12.47 -17.22
N VAL A 468 1.92 11.62 -17.98
CA VAL A 468 1.32 10.75 -19.00
C VAL A 468 0.32 9.74 -18.43
N VAL A 469 0.56 9.16 -17.25
CA VAL A 469 -0.32 8.14 -16.65
C VAL A 469 -1.70 8.71 -16.27
N PRO A 470 -1.84 9.83 -15.54
CA PRO A 470 -3.13 10.47 -15.32
C PRO A 470 -3.85 10.89 -16.61
N LEU A 471 -3.09 11.34 -17.63
CA LEU A 471 -3.66 11.70 -18.93
C LEU A 471 -4.29 10.48 -19.60
N PHE A 472 -3.55 9.38 -19.73
CA PHE A 472 -4.04 8.13 -20.33
C PHE A 472 -5.25 7.59 -19.59
N ARG A 473 -5.20 7.58 -18.24
CA ARG A 473 -6.33 7.17 -17.39
C ARG A 473 -7.58 8.02 -17.64
N ALA A 474 -7.42 9.34 -17.83
CA ALA A 474 -8.52 10.24 -18.12
C ALA A 474 -9.11 9.99 -19.53
N GLN A 475 -8.26 9.80 -20.55
CA GLN A 475 -8.68 9.50 -21.93
C GLN A 475 -9.42 8.16 -22.01
N ILE A 476 -8.87 7.10 -21.42
CA ILE A 476 -9.49 5.76 -21.38
C ILE A 476 -10.87 5.82 -20.70
N ARG A 477 -10.98 6.51 -19.54
CA ARG A 477 -12.27 6.65 -18.83
C ARG A 477 -13.34 7.37 -19.63
N LYS A 478 -12.95 8.31 -20.48
CA LYS A 478 -13.87 9.07 -21.33
C LYS A 478 -14.16 8.36 -22.66
N GLY A 479 -13.49 7.24 -22.96
CA GLY A 479 -13.57 6.60 -24.28
C GLY A 479 -12.92 7.41 -25.39
N GLU A 480 -12.02 8.33 -25.06
CA GLU A 480 -11.24 9.12 -26.01
C GLU A 480 -10.01 8.33 -26.50
N ALA A 481 -9.49 8.67 -27.69
CA ALA A 481 -8.25 8.12 -28.17
C ALA A 481 -7.08 8.46 -27.23
N VAL A 482 -6.22 7.47 -26.92
CA VAL A 482 -5.01 7.69 -26.14
C VAL A 482 -3.95 8.35 -27.03
N THR A 483 -3.39 9.49 -26.55
CA THR A 483 -2.43 10.28 -27.32
C THR A 483 -1.00 9.97 -26.92
N VAL A 484 -0.20 9.44 -27.84
CA VAL A 484 1.23 9.16 -27.68
C VAL A 484 2.03 10.08 -28.60
N THR A 485 3.11 10.66 -28.13
CA THR A 485 3.91 11.62 -28.93
C THR A 485 4.68 10.95 -30.07
N HIS A 486 5.28 9.78 -29.82
CA HIS A 486 6.00 9.02 -30.85
C HIS A 486 6.03 7.52 -30.50
N PRO A 487 5.92 6.58 -31.46
CA PRO A 487 5.90 5.13 -31.18
C PRO A 487 7.19 4.63 -30.49
N GLU A 488 8.35 5.19 -30.80
CA GLU A 488 9.63 4.78 -30.22
C GLU A 488 10.02 5.57 -28.96
N MET A 489 9.14 6.44 -28.44
CA MET A 489 9.45 7.24 -27.28
C MET A 489 9.62 6.37 -26.04
N LYS A 490 10.75 6.54 -25.34
CA LYS A 490 11.06 5.86 -24.09
C LYS A 490 11.27 6.85 -22.95
N ARG A 491 10.84 6.45 -21.76
CA ARG A 491 11.07 7.21 -20.52
C ARG A 491 11.44 6.30 -19.39
N TYR A 492 12.27 6.81 -18.50
CA TYR A 492 12.52 6.16 -17.22
C TYR A 492 11.36 6.48 -16.27
N PHE A 493 10.92 5.48 -15.51
CA PHE A 493 9.88 5.66 -14.51
C PHE A 493 10.28 5.12 -13.14
N MET A 494 9.80 5.78 -12.10
CA MET A 494 9.93 5.39 -10.71
C MET A 494 8.63 5.73 -9.98
N THR A 495 8.30 5.06 -8.89
CA THR A 495 7.19 5.51 -8.05
C THR A 495 7.57 6.79 -7.30
N ILE A 496 6.59 7.62 -6.95
CA ILE A 496 6.85 8.85 -6.17
C ILE A 496 7.47 8.50 -4.82
N SER A 497 6.96 7.47 -4.14
CA SER A 497 7.47 7.04 -2.85
C SER A 497 8.92 6.57 -2.92
N GLU A 498 9.28 5.75 -3.93
CA GLU A 498 10.65 5.29 -4.17
C GLU A 498 11.61 6.46 -4.45
N ALA A 499 11.20 7.40 -5.32
CA ALA A 499 12.00 8.57 -5.66
C ALA A 499 12.31 9.40 -4.41
N VAL A 500 11.31 9.67 -3.59
CA VAL A 500 11.47 10.46 -2.36
C VAL A 500 12.31 9.73 -1.34
N SER A 501 12.13 8.44 -1.16
CA SER A 501 12.96 7.62 -0.26
C SER A 501 14.43 7.67 -0.66
N LEU A 502 14.74 7.56 -1.97
CA LEU A 502 16.10 7.68 -2.48
C LEU A 502 16.65 9.12 -2.38
N VAL A 503 15.82 10.15 -2.51
CA VAL A 503 16.20 11.55 -2.26
C VAL A 503 16.62 11.76 -0.81
N LEU A 504 15.84 11.26 0.14
CA LEU A 504 16.17 11.33 1.57
C LEU A 504 17.46 10.56 1.87
N GLN A 505 17.64 9.39 1.26
CA GLN A 505 18.88 8.63 1.37
C GLN A 505 20.08 9.38 0.75
N ALA A 506 19.94 10.02 -0.42
CA ALA A 506 20.99 10.84 -1.03
C ALA A 506 21.35 12.02 -0.11
N ALA A 507 20.36 12.63 0.54
CA ALA A 507 20.58 13.71 1.50
C ALA A 507 21.45 13.27 2.69
N THR A 508 21.35 12.02 3.16
CA THR A 508 22.23 11.51 4.24
C THR A 508 23.67 11.37 3.80
N LEU A 509 23.91 11.12 2.50
CA LEU A 509 25.23 10.92 1.91
C LEU A 509 25.92 12.24 1.53
N ALA A 510 25.19 13.36 1.49
CA ALA A 510 25.68 14.65 1.03
C ALA A 510 26.76 15.23 1.96
N LYS A 511 27.86 15.69 1.35
CA LYS A 511 29.00 16.39 1.97
C LYS A 511 29.11 17.85 1.53
N GLY A 512 28.31 18.25 0.53
CA GLY A 512 28.22 19.59 -0.05
C GLY A 512 28.77 19.70 -1.48
N GLY A 513 27.94 20.20 -2.39
CA GLY A 513 28.28 20.41 -3.82
C GLY A 513 27.95 19.24 -4.75
N GLU A 514 27.50 18.08 -4.21
CA GLU A 514 27.21 16.92 -5.03
C GLU A 514 25.91 17.09 -5.85
N ILE A 515 25.94 16.52 -7.06
CA ILE A 515 24.76 16.24 -7.84
C ILE A 515 24.57 14.73 -7.88
N PHE A 516 23.64 14.23 -7.09
CA PHE A 516 23.28 12.83 -7.08
C PHE A 516 22.41 12.49 -8.28
N VAL A 517 22.56 11.27 -8.79
CA VAL A 517 21.75 10.69 -9.87
C VAL A 517 21.16 9.39 -9.35
N LEU A 518 19.85 9.26 -9.41
CA LEU A 518 19.16 8.03 -9.01
C LEU A 518 19.14 7.02 -10.16
N ASP A 519 19.40 5.76 -9.84
CA ASP A 519 19.24 4.66 -10.79
C ASP A 519 17.75 4.48 -11.14
N MET A 520 17.41 4.78 -12.37
CA MET A 520 16.05 4.68 -12.90
C MET A 520 15.72 3.30 -13.47
N GLY A 521 16.66 2.35 -13.45
CA GLY A 521 16.49 1.03 -14.09
C GLY A 521 16.30 1.12 -15.61
N GLU A 522 15.51 0.20 -16.19
CA GLU A 522 15.30 0.15 -17.63
C GLU A 522 14.24 1.16 -18.10
N PRO A 523 14.47 1.78 -19.27
CA PRO A 523 13.50 2.71 -19.86
C PRO A 523 12.29 1.95 -20.44
N VAL A 524 11.11 2.52 -20.28
CA VAL A 524 9.82 1.95 -20.74
C VAL A 524 9.34 2.67 -21.99
N LYS A 525 8.89 1.95 -23.02
CA LYS A 525 8.21 2.52 -24.20
C LYS A 525 6.84 3.08 -23.79
N ILE A 526 6.58 4.34 -24.16
CA ILE A 526 5.31 5.01 -23.82
C ILE A 526 4.11 4.34 -24.53
N LEU A 527 4.34 3.80 -25.74
CA LEU A 527 3.32 3.03 -26.47
C LEU A 527 2.93 1.76 -25.69
N GLU A 528 3.91 0.96 -25.23
CA GLU A 528 3.65 -0.24 -24.44
C GLU A 528 2.88 0.09 -23.15
N LEU A 529 3.25 1.21 -22.49
CA LEU A 529 2.56 1.69 -21.30
C LEU A 529 1.09 2.04 -21.60
N ALA A 530 0.82 2.68 -22.73
CA ALA A 530 -0.55 3.00 -23.16
C ALA A 530 -1.38 1.74 -23.39
N GLU A 531 -0.82 0.76 -24.12
CA GLU A 531 -1.46 -0.54 -24.39
C GLU A 531 -1.76 -1.29 -23.09
N GLU A 532 -0.78 -1.38 -22.18
CA GLU A 532 -0.94 -2.02 -20.87
C GLU A 532 -2.04 -1.34 -20.02
N MET A 533 -2.13 0.00 -20.04
CA MET A 533 -3.16 0.74 -19.30
C MET A 533 -4.57 0.53 -19.87
N ILE A 534 -4.71 0.43 -21.20
CA ILE A 534 -5.98 0.10 -21.85
C ILE A 534 -6.40 -1.31 -21.45
N ALA A 535 -5.47 -2.28 -21.52
CA ALA A 535 -5.72 -3.66 -21.14
C ALA A 535 -6.12 -3.83 -19.67
N LEU A 536 -5.43 -3.12 -18.75
CA LEU A 536 -5.78 -3.08 -17.33
C LEU A 536 -7.21 -2.55 -17.08
N SER A 537 -7.71 -1.71 -17.98
CA SER A 537 -9.07 -1.19 -17.91
C SER A 537 -10.12 -2.17 -18.47
N GLY A 538 -9.70 -3.39 -18.89
CA GLY A 538 -10.56 -4.41 -19.48
C GLY A 538 -10.96 -4.11 -20.94
N LEU A 539 -10.22 -3.25 -21.62
CA LEU A 539 -10.45 -2.82 -23.00
C LEU A 539 -9.32 -3.33 -23.89
N ARG A 540 -9.60 -3.50 -25.20
CA ARG A 540 -8.61 -3.95 -26.18
C ARG A 540 -7.92 -2.75 -26.82
N PRO A 541 -6.55 -2.67 -26.75
CA PRO A 541 -5.78 -1.64 -27.46
C PRO A 541 -6.09 -1.69 -28.97
N HIS A 542 -6.15 -0.52 -29.59
CA HIS A 542 -6.43 -0.30 -31.03
C HIS A 542 -7.83 -0.70 -31.50
N GLU A 543 -8.57 -1.58 -30.80
CA GLU A 543 -9.94 -1.97 -31.16
C GLU A 543 -10.97 -1.15 -30.38
N ASP A 544 -10.97 -1.22 -29.06
CA ASP A 544 -11.93 -0.54 -28.20
C ASP A 544 -11.47 0.90 -27.88
N VAL A 545 -10.15 1.13 -27.79
CA VAL A 545 -9.53 2.46 -27.57
C VAL A 545 -8.42 2.68 -28.58
N PRO A 546 -8.58 3.62 -29.52
CA PRO A 546 -7.54 3.95 -30.51
C PRO A 546 -6.33 4.63 -29.84
N ILE A 547 -5.14 4.41 -30.39
CA ILE A 547 -3.91 5.13 -30.00
C ILE A 547 -3.51 6.03 -31.16
N VAL A 548 -3.35 7.34 -30.89
CA VAL A 548 -3.04 8.36 -31.90
C VAL A 548 -1.67 8.96 -31.61
N PHE A 549 -0.84 9.10 -32.65
CA PHE A 549 0.47 9.73 -32.55
C PHE A 549 0.38 11.23 -32.85
N THR A 550 0.81 12.07 -31.91
CA THR A 550 0.68 13.54 -31.99
C THR A 550 1.94 14.25 -32.50
N GLY A 551 3.06 13.54 -32.65
CA GLY A 551 4.35 14.11 -32.95
C GLY A 551 5.12 14.57 -31.70
N ILE A 552 6.46 14.65 -31.83
CA ILE A 552 7.35 15.11 -30.75
C ILE A 552 7.15 16.63 -30.56
N ARG A 553 6.96 17.07 -29.32
CA ARG A 553 6.78 18.48 -28.99
C ARG A 553 8.12 19.23 -28.90
N PRO A 554 8.13 20.55 -29.12
CA PRO A 554 9.33 21.36 -28.91
C PRO A 554 9.96 21.12 -27.54
N GLY A 555 11.27 20.97 -27.47
CA GLY A 555 12.01 20.72 -26.23
C GLY A 555 11.96 19.29 -25.70
N GLU A 556 11.21 18.34 -26.32
CA GLU A 556 11.19 16.93 -25.93
C GLU A 556 12.26 16.11 -26.66
N LYS A 557 12.98 15.26 -25.91
CA LYS A 557 13.88 14.24 -26.47
C LYS A 557 13.10 12.96 -26.78
N LEU A 558 13.51 12.21 -27.80
CA LEU A 558 12.99 10.88 -28.06
C LEU A 558 13.38 9.90 -26.93
N PHE A 559 14.64 10.00 -26.47
CA PHE A 559 15.20 9.24 -25.35
C PHE A 559 15.81 10.21 -24.34
N GLU A 560 15.53 10.03 -23.05
CA GLU A 560 16.19 10.76 -21.98
C GLU A 560 17.48 10.05 -21.56
N GLU A 561 18.49 10.81 -21.16
CA GLU A 561 19.80 10.31 -20.77
C GLU A 561 19.94 10.34 -19.25
N LEU A 562 20.44 9.26 -18.68
CA LEU A 562 20.92 9.21 -17.30
C LEU A 562 22.44 9.13 -17.39
N ASP A 563 23.13 10.16 -16.95
CA ASP A 563 24.58 10.20 -16.99
C ASP A 563 25.18 9.45 -15.79
N VAL A 564 25.06 8.12 -15.83
CA VAL A 564 25.54 7.19 -14.78
C VAL A 564 26.71 6.32 -15.24
N SER A 565 27.36 6.66 -16.36
CA SER A 565 28.55 5.93 -16.83
C SER A 565 29.72 6.10 -15.86
N GLU A 566 30.63 5.14 -15.79
CA GLU A 566 31.84 5.23 -14.95
C GLU A 566 32.75 6.44 -15.30
N ARG A 567 32.60 6.99 -16.50
CA ARG A 567 33.31 8.21 -16.94
C ARG A 567 32.71 9.47 -16.33
N SER A 568 31.39 9.51 -16.16
CA SER A 568 30.62 10.69 -15.75
C SER A 568 30.13 10.64 -14.30
N ALA A 569 30.10 9.46 -13.66
CA ALA A 569 29.64 9.30 -12.30
C ALA A 569 30.52 8.31 -11.51
N TYR A 570 30.46 8.38 -10.19
CA TYR A 570 31.01 7.37 -9.30
C TYR A 570 29.94 6.82 -8.35
N LYS A 571 30.14 5.57 -7.93
CA LYS A 571 29.22 4.89 -7.02
C LYS A 571 29.32 5.46 -5.61
N THR A 572 28.20 5.59 -4.93
CA THR A 572 28.15 5.88 -3.49
C THR A 572 28.16 4.58 -2.68
N GLY A 573 28.06 4.69 -1.36
CA GLY A 573 27.79 3.52 -0.49
C GLY A 573 26.43 2.85 -0.74
N HIS A 574 25.54 3.50 -1.47
CA HIS A 574 24.22 2.97 -1.80
C HIS A 574 24.14 2.53 -3.27
N ALA A 575 23.70 1.28 -3.53
CA ALA A 575 23.76 0.66 -4.87
C ALA A 575 23.00 1.42 -5.97
N ARG A 576 22.01 2.22 -5.62
CA ARG A 576 21.13 2.95 -6.57
C ARG A 576 21.32 4.46 -6.56
N ILE A 577 22.33 4.97 -5.91
CA ILE A 577 22.64 6.41 -5.85
C ILE A 577 24.07 6.62 -6.36
N PHE A 578 24.20 7.43 -7.40
CA PHE A 578 25.46 7.79 -8.01
C PHE A 578 25.72 9.28 -7.78
N VAL A 579 26.99 9.70 -7.81
CA VAL A 579 27.37 11.12 -7.81
C VAL A 579 27.94 11.46 -9.17
N ASN A 580 27.39 12.47 -9.82
CA ASN A 580 27.88 12.95 -11.11
C ASN A 580 29.18 13.73 -10.94
N LYS A 581 30.19 13.43 -11.79
CA LYS A 581 31.45 14.18 -11.89
C LYS A 581 31.20 15.44 -12.69
N ILE A 582 30.81 16.51 -12.04
CA ILE A 582 30.57 17.79 -12.70
C ILE A 582 31.81 18.66 -12.57
N ARG A 583 32.18 19.30 -13.69
CA ARG A 583 33.21 20.31 -13.69
C ARG A 583 32.74 21.54 -12.92
N GLU A 584 33.56 22.03 -12.05
CA GLU A 584 33.31 23.29 -11.35
C GLU A 584 33.35 24.46 -12.33
N GLU A 585 32.29 25.28 -12.29
CA GLU A 585 32.22 26.51 -13.07
C GLU A 585 33.01 27.65 -12.39
N ASP A 586 33.50 28.59 -13.18
CA ASP A 586 34.10 29.80 -12.65
C ASP A 586 33.05 30.68 -11.98
N SER A 587 33.31 31.09 -10.74
CA SER A 587 32.40 31.92 -9.93
C SER A 587 32.04 33.25 -10.61
N VAL A 588 32.98 33.87 -11.32
CA VAL A 588 32.74 35.12 -12.04
C VAL A 588 31.74 34.91 -13.17
N ARG A 589 31.91 33.81 -13.92
CA ARG A 589 30.98 33.45 -15.00
C ARG A 589 29.59 33.17 -14.48
N VAL A 590 29.46 32.37 -13.39
CA VAL A 590 28.17 32.05 -12.79
C VAL A 590 27.43 33.30 -12.33
N ASN A 591 28.15 34.23 -11.65
CA ASN A 591 27.54 35.47 -11.18
C ASN A 591 27.13 36.39 -12.34
N THR A 592 27.88 36.42 -13.43
CA THR A 592 27.52 37.15 -14.66
C THR A 592 26.23 36.58 -15.27
N ILE A 593 26.15 35.27 -15.45
CA ILE A 593 24.93 34.60 -15.95
C ILE A 593 23.72 34.93 -15.09
N LEU A 594 23.86 34.88 -13.77
CA LEU A 594 22.77 35.17 -12.84
C LEU A 594 22.33 36.66 -12.89
N ALA A 595 23.30 37.58 -13.06
CA ALA A 595 23.02 39.00 -13.25
C ALA A 595 22.23 39.23 -14.56
N ASP A 596 22.64 38.58 -15.65
CA ASP A 596 21.94 38.67 -16.94
C ASP A 596 20.54 38.05 -16.88
N CYS A 597 20.39 36.93 -16.20
CA CYS A 597 19.07 36.36 -15.91
C CYS A 597 18.16 37.37 -15.19
N ARG A 598 18.68 38.07 -14.18
CA ARG A 598 17.93 39.10 -13.44
C ARG A 598 17.52 40.27 -14.36
N ARG A 599 18.49 40.84 -15.09
CA ARG A 599 18.24 41.94 -16.03
C ARG A 599 17.21 41.56 -17.11
N LEU A 600 17.27 40.32 -17.60
CA LEU A 600 16.27 39.80 -18.54
C LEU A 600 14.88 39.77 -17.94
N THR A 601 14.73 39.26 -16.70
CA THR A 601 13.40 39.15 -16.03
C THR A 601 12.85 40.51 -15.60
N GLU A 602 13.70 41.51 -15.43
CA GLU A 602 13.33 42.91 -15.14
C GLU A 602 13.05 43.73 -16.41
N GLY A 603 13.27 43.16 -17.60
CA GLY A 603 13.05 43.80 -18.89
C GLY A 603 14.17 44.75 -19.32
N GLU A 604 15.31 44.73 -18.63
CA GLU A 604 16.46 45.57 -18.91
C GLU A 604 17.37 45.01 -20.02
N LEU A 605 17.28 43.71 -20.31
CA LEU A 605 18.06 43.02 -21.33
C LEU A 605 17.11 42.54 -22.45
N PRO A 606 17.08 43.22 -23.62
CA PRO A 606 16.19 42.86 -24.72
C PRO A 606 16.76 41.66 -25.49
N ILE A 607 16.47 40.44 -25.07
CA ILE A 607 16.83 39.23 -25.80
C ILE A 607 15.65 38.82 -26.67
N VAL A 608 15.85 38.80 -28.00
CA VAL A 608 14.80 38.43 -28.96
C VAL A 608 14.50 36.94 -28.92
N ASP A 609 15.50 36.10 -28.67
CA ASP A 609 15.38 34.65 -28.55
C ASP A 609 16.02 34.14 -27.25
N VAL A 610 15.24 34.14 -26.20
CA VAL A 610 15.64 33.67 -24.84
C VAL A 610 16.05 32.21 -24.85
N ARG A 611 15.45 31.37 -25.69
CA ARG A 611 15.78 29.94 -25.79
C ARG A 611 17.19 29.74 -26.34
N THR A 612 17.52 30.36 -27.49
CA THR A 612 18.86 30.28 -28.08
C THR A 612 19.90 30.86 -27.14
N TRP A 613 19.59 31.95 -26.45
CA TRP A 613 20.48 32.52 -25.45
C TRP A 613 20.75 31.54 -24.28
N LEU A 614 19.72 30.89 -23.73
CA LEU A 614 19.88 29.89 -22.68
C LEU A 614 20.77 28.72 -23.14
N HIS A 615 20.58 28.25 -24.37
CA HIS A 615 21.45 27.22 -24.97
C HIS A 615 22.90 27.66 -25.02
N SER A 616 23.19 28.88 -25.45
CA SER A 616 24.58 29.39 -25.53
C SER A 616 25.27 29.41 -24.16
N LEU A 617 24.55 29.62 -23.07
CA LEU A 617 25.08 29.59 -21.71
C LEU A 617 25.57 28.20 -21.26
N VAL A 618 25.01 27.15 -21.83
CA VAL A 618 25.28 25.74 -21.45
C VAL A 618 26.14 25.03 -22.50
N ASP A 619 26.00 25.34 -23.81
CA ASP A 619 26.70 24.68 -24.91
C ASP A 619 28.18 25.05 -25.01
N ASP A 620 28.61 26.20 -24.50
CA ASP A 620 30.02 26.55 -24.35
C ASP A 620 30.85 25.54 -23.51
N GLN A 621 30.18 24.61 -22.84
CA GLN A 621 30.78 23.48 -22.12
C GLN A 621 31.10 22.28 -23.03
N SER A 622 30.44 22.15 -24.20
CA SER A 622 30.63 21.02 -25.12
C SER A 622 31.79 21.22 -26.10
N SER A 623 32.10 22.47 -26.43
CA SER A 623 33.20 22.81 -27.35
C SER A 623 34.61 22.54 -26.83
N LEU A 624 34.77 22.40 -25.50
CA LEU A 624 36.08 22.07 -24.87
C LEU A 624 36.34 20.54 -24.74
N LYS A 625 35.43 19.68 -25.22
CA LYS A 625 35.63 18.22 -25.25
C LYS A 625 36.43 17.70 -26.45
N LEU A 626 36.78 18.55 -27.41
CA LEU A 626 37.45 18.14 -28.67
C LEU A 626 38.97 18.31 -28.69
N ASP A 627 39.60 18.96 -27.71
CA ASP A 627 41.05 19.25 -27.73
C ASP A 627 41.88 18.39 -26.76
N SER A 628 41.43 17.22 -26.36
CA SER A 628 42.26 16.24 -25.62
C SER A 628 42.07 14.84 -26.20
N GLN A 629 42.70 14.58 -27.35
CA GLN A 629 43.11 13.25 -27.78
C GLN A 629 44.44 12.85 -27.15
#